data_a7ab127e02e60256f3ca96b0daaae1a9
#
_entry.id   a7ab127e02e60256f3ca96b0daaae1a9
#
_cell.length_a   1.000
_cell.length_b   1.000
_cell.length_c   1.000
_cell.angle_alpha   90.00
_cell.angle_beta   90.00
_cell.angle_gamma   90.00
#
_symmetry.space_group_name_H-M   'P 1'
#
loop_
_entity.id
_entity.type
_entity.pdbx_description
1 polymer ?
#
loop_
_entity_poly.entity_id
_entity_poly.type
_entity_poly.pdbx_seq_one_letter_code
_entity_poly.pdbx_strand_id
1 'polypeptide(L)'
;MAGNGNNAGFEVLISSDSHVMEPPNTLKERVAPSLREQAPIFPVLKVGESFQTHPGGSDPTCRIKEMETDGLSAEVLYPTNLLPHFAMDDAKLQEACFRAYNDWLIDYCQVAPKRLIGIAAISVYNIDEAVKELERCAKAGLPGSIIWQAPHPDLPFHSEHYNKFWAASQDLNMPVNLHILTGHGYHKETVFGKKRTGVESYRGSVNLKLMEITNAFFELIFYGVLERYPKLRFVSVENEIGWMPFMLQQWDYYYNRFKGVNPPPITKNPSEFFNRQVYGTFFRDTVAGHSFEWWGQDNCMWSNDYPHGNSTWPESKKYIDRDLGDLPADVRKKLVCTNVARLYDMEIPQPLQTASQSAAIH
;
A
#
# COMPACT_ATOMS: atom_id res chain seq x y z
N MET A 1 38.39 17.80 9.56
CA MET A 1 38.06 18.51 8.33
C MET A 1 38.54 17.67 7.16
N ALA A 2 37.69 16.90 6.60
CA ALA A 2 37.88 16.25 5.32
C ALA A 2 36.54 16.38 4.59
N GLY A 3 36.52 17.25 3.56
CA GLY A 3 35.32 17.50 2.76
C GLY A 3 34.96 16.25 2.00
N ASN A 4 33.81 15.64 2.35
CA ASN A 4 33.19 14.68 1.49
C ASN A 4 32.69 15.40 0.23
N GLY A 5 33.36 15.12 -0.86
CA GLY A 5 32.93 15.56 -2.18
C GLY A 5 31.52 15.05 -2.46
N ASN A 6 30.59 15.97 -2.63
CA ASN A 6 29.25 15.73 -3.13
C ASN A 6 29.35 15.12 -4.54
N ASN A 7 29.35 13.79 -4.64
CA ASN A 7 28.85 13.11 -5.82
C ASN A 7 27.32 13.21 -5.74
N ALA A 8 26.77 14.33 -6.18
CA ALA A 8 25.35 14.49 -6.42
C ALA A 8 24.94 13.65 -7.65
N GLY A 9 25.06 12.32 -7.53
CA GLY A 9 24.42 11.39 -8.45
C GLY A 9 22.91 11.56 -8.29
N PHE A 10 22.18 11.56 -9.41
CA PHE A 10 20.74 11.66 -9.40
C PHE A 10 20.15 10.50 -8.60
N GLU A 11 19.36 10.83 -7.57
CA GLU A 11 18.69 9.85 -6.72
C GLU A 11 17.46 9.30 -7.46
N VAL A 12 17.30 7.97 -7.51
CA VAL A 12 16.07 7.34 -8.01
C VAL A 12 15.05 7.34 -6.90
N LEU A 13 13.94 8.02 -7.10
CA LEU A 13 12.81 8.05 -6.16
C LEU A 13 11.65 7.20 -6.69
N ILE A 14 11.18 6.27 -5.90
CA ILE A 14 10.01 5.43 -6.19
C ILE A 14 9.03 5.60 -5.03
N SER A 15 7.83 6.11 -5.32
CA SER A 15 6.76 6.13 -4.32
C SER A 15 6.15 4.74 -4.18
N SER A 16 6.14 4.21 -2.96
CA SER A 16 5.56 2.90 -2.67
C SER A 16 4.04 2.94 -2.38
N ASP A 17 3.45 4.13 -2.39
CA ASP A 17 2.04 4.38 -2.15
C ASP A 17 1.65 5.69 -2.82
N SER A 18 0.95 5.55 -3.91
CA SER A 18 0.33 6.63 -4.69
C SER A 18 -1.02 6.14 -5.20
N HIS A 19 -1.90 7.04 -5.61
CA HIS A 19 -3.26 6.67 -5.94
C HIS A 19 -3.64 7.02 -7.38
N VAL A 20 -4.51 6.20 -7.95
CA VAL A 20 -5.30 6.57 -9.12
C VAL A 20 -6.65 7.15 -8.66
N MET A 21 -7.24 8.01 -9.51
CA MET A 21 -8.57 8.58 -9.31
C MET A 21 -9.47 8.02 -10.40
N GLU A 22 -10.15 6.93 -10.09
CA GLU A 22 -10.96 6.21 -11.07
C GLU A 22 -12.08 7.10 -11.61
N PRO A 23 -12.25 7.17 -12.95
CA PRO A 23 -13.37 7.91 -13.55
C PRO A 23 -14.74 7.43 -13.08
N PRO A 24 -15.77 8.29 -13.04
CA PRO A 24 -17.08 7.98 -12.45
C PRO A 24 -17.70 6.67 -12.91
N ASN A 25 -17.62 6.37 -14.19
CA ASN A 25 -18.30 5.21 -14.80
C ASN A 25 -17.39 3.99 -14.97
N THR A 26 -16.18 3.99 -14.43
CA THR A 26 -15.18 2.93 -14.62
C THR A 26 -15.76 1.54 -14.37
N LEU A 27 -16.50 1.35 -13.29
CA LEU A 27 -17.11 0.06 -12.97
C LEU A 27 -18.29 -0.24 -13.90
N LYS A 28 -19.23 0.71 -14.02
CA LYS A 28 -20.46 0.54 -14.80
C LYS A 28 -20.21 0.19 -16.26
N GLU A 29 -19.17 0.72 -16.87
CA GLU A 29 -18.80 0.48 -18.25
C GLU A 29 -18.18 -0.92 -18.48
N ARG A 30 -17.56 -1.51 -17.46
CA ARG A 30 -16.75 -2.75 -17.55
C ARG A 30 -17.42 -3.99 -16.94
N VAL A 31 -18.39 -3.84 -16.03
CA VAL A 31 -19.13 -4.97 -15.49
C VAL A 31 -20.09 -5.57 -16.52
N ALA A 32 -20.46 -6.82 -16.32
CA ALA A 32 -21.47 -7.50 -17.15
C ALA A 32 -22.79 -6.69 -17.22
N PRO A 33 -23.53 -6.70 -18.35
CA PRO A 33 -24.76 -5.92 -18.50
C PRO A 33 -25.79 -6.12 -17.39
N SER A 34 -25.89 -7.34 -16.84
CA SER A 34 -26.81 -7.67 -15.74
C SER A 34 -26.48 -7.00 -14.40
N LEU A 35 -25.24 -6.51 -14.22
CA LEU A 35 -24.78 -5.86 -12.99
C LEU A 35 -24.67 -4.33 -13.12
N ARG A 36 -24.84 -3.77 -14.31
CA ARG A 36 -24.60 -2.35 -14.58
C ARG A 36 -25.40 -1.40 -13.71
N GLU A 37 -26.66 -1.74 -13.44
CA GLU A 37 -27.55 -0.87 -12.64
C GLU A 37 -27.22 -0.95 -11.12
N GLN A 38 -26.50 -1.99 -10.69
CA GLN A 38 -26.07 -2.18 -9.32
C GLN A 38 -24.64 -1.67 -9.10
N ALA A 39 -23.84 -1.55 -10.17
CA ALA A 39 -22.46 -1.11 -10.08
C ALA A 39 -22.37 0.34 -9.56
N PRO A 40 -21.54 0.62 -8.55
CA PRO A 40 -21.34 1.97 -8.04
C PRO A 40 -20.85 2.92 -9.12
N ILE A 41 -21.29 4.18 -9.02
CA ILE A 41 -20.74 5.31 -9.79
C ILE A 41 -19.83 6.08 -8.83
N PHE A 42 -18.58 6.25 -9.20
CA PHE A 42 -17.63 6.97 -8.38
C PHE A 42 -17.92 8.48 -8.34
N PRO A 43 -17.69 9.15 -7.22
CA PRO A 43 -17.86 10.59 -7.12
C PRO A 43 -16.84 11.33 -8.00
N VAL A 44 -17.26 12.46 -8.56
CA VAL A 44 -16.33 13.45 -9.12
C VAL A 44 -15.87 14.34 -7.97
N LEU A 45 -14.63 14.18 -7.54
CA LEU A 45 -14.04 15.02 -6.50
C LEU A 45 -13.75 16.40 -7.09
N LYS A 46 -14.12 17.47 -6.36
CA LYS A 46 -13.95 18.87 -6.79
C LYS A 46 -12.64 19.43 -6.25
N VAL A 47 -12.05 20.34 -7.01
CA VAL A 47 -10.89 21.13 -6.55
C VAL A 47 -11.25 21.87 -5.26
N GLY A 48 -10.42 21.77 -4.24
CA GLY A 48 -10.62 22.42 -2.93
C GLY A 48 -11.30 21.52 -1.87
N GLU A 49 -11.71 20.31 -2.22
CA GLU A 49 -12.09 19.29 -1.25
C GLU A 49 -10.83 18.55 -0.72
N SER A 50 -11.01 17.55 0.14
CA SER A 50 -9.90 16.83 0.81
C SER A 50 -8.89 16.19 -0.15
N PHE A 51 -9.27 15.99 -1.41
CA PHE A 51 -8.45 15.45 -2.46
C PHE A 51 -8.23 16.51 -3.54
N GLN A 52 -6.98 16.61 -4.02
CA GLN A 52 -6.69 17.45 -5.17
C GLN A 52 -7.01 16.66 -6.44
N THR A 53 -7.78 17.26 -7.34
CA THR A 53 -8.05 16.66 -8.65
C THR A 53 -6.94 17.03 -9.62
N HIS A 54 -5.94 16.17 -9.71
CA HIS A 54 -4.91 16.28 -10.74
C HIS A 54 -5.27 15.39 -11.93
N PRO A 55 -5.07 15.86 -13.16
CA PRO A 55 -5.36 15.04 -14.36
C PRO A 55 -4.69 13.68 -14.34
N GLY A 56 -3.48 13.57 -13.80
CA GLY A 56 -2.74 12.33 -13.68
C GLY A 56 -3.38 11.28 -12.75
N GLY A 57 -4.39 11.64 -11.97
CA GLY A 57 -5.16 10.65 -11.24
C GLY A 57 -5.90 9.66 -12.16
N SER A 58 -6.40 10.14 -13.30
CA SER A 58 -7.17 9.35 -14.28
C SER A 58 -6.54 9.24 -15.67
N ASP A 59 -5.61 10.12 -16.02
CA ASP A 59 -4.88 10.13 -17.27
C ASP A 59 -3.40 9.76 -17.05
N PRO A 60 -2.95 8.57 -17.51
CA PRO A 60 -1.58 8.13 -17.31
C PRO A 60 -0.55 9.00 -18.03
N THR A 61 -0.92 9.69 -19.12
CA THR A 61 -0.01 10.58 -19.84
C THR A 61 0.24 11.87 -19.04
N CYS A 62 -0.78 12.39 -18.38
CA CYS A 62 -0.64 13.49 -17.44
C CYS A 62 0.16 13.04 -16.19
N ARG A 63 -0.12 11.81 -15.71
CA ARG A 63 0.59 11.25 -14.55
C ARG A 63 2.09 11.26 -14.71
N ILE A 64 2.60 10.84 -15.86
CA ILE A 64 4.03 10.81 -16.15
C ILE A 64 4.65 12.21 -16.00
N LYS A 65 3.99 13.26 -16.50
CA LYS A 65 4.47 14.65 -16.38
C LYS A 65 4.45 15.15 -14.93
N GLU A 66 3.43 14.76 -14.18
CA GLU A 66 3.31 15.13 -12.76
C GLU A 66 4.36 14.41 -11.89
N MET A 67 4.66 13.14 -12.19
CA MET A 67 5.80 12.41 -11.60
C MET A 67 7.14 13.11 -11.92
N GLU A 68 7.34 13.53 -13.16
CA GLU A 68 8.54 14.25 -13.58
C GLU A 68 8.69 15.59 -12.86
N THR A 69 7.58 16.30 -12.61
CA THR A 69 7.56 17.54 -11.83
C THR A 69 8.06 17.32 -10.39
N ASP A 70 7.69 16.19 -9.77
CA ASP A 70 8.07 15.83 -8.40
C ASP A 70 9.41 15.06 -8.32
N GLY A 71 10.00 14.72 -9.46
CA GLY A 71 11.26 13.98 -9.55
C GLY A 71 11.14 12.47 -9.33
N LEU A 72 9.93 11.90 -9.48
CA LEU A 72 9.67 10.48 -9.25
C LEU A 72 9.92 9.65 -10.51
N SER A 73 10.70 8.59 -10.36
CA SER A 73 11.02 7.64 -11.43
C SER A 73 9.92 6.61 -11.65
N ALA A 74 9.26 6.16 -10.59
CA ALA A 74 8.13 5.22 -10.63
C ALA A 74 7.20 5.39 -9.42
N GLU A 75 6.00 4.84 -9.51
CA GLU A 75 4.99 4.86 -8.45
C GLU A 75 4.21 3.55 -8.39
N VAL A 76 3.96 3.07 -7.18
CA VAL A 76 3.04 1.97 -6.89
C VAL A 76 1.64 2.57 -6.71
N LEU A 77 0.65 2.05 -7.46
CA LEU A 77 -0.65 2.66 -7.64
C LEU A 77 -1.77 1.86 -6.99
N TYR A 78 -2.45 2.51 -6.04
CA TYR A 78 -3.63 2.01 -5.34
C TYR A 78 -4.90 2.71 -5.82
N PRO A 79 -6.10 2.12 -5.60
CA PRO A 79 -7.36 2.80 -5.85
C PRO A 79 -7.60 3.95 -4.85
N THR A 80 -8.41 4.93 -5.23
CA THR A 80 -8.98 5.93 -4.31
C THR A 80 -10.46 5.67 -4.09
N ASN A 81 -11.24 5.79 -5.16
CA ASN A 81 -12.70 5.68 -5.08
C ASN A 81 -13.17 4.24 -4.80
N LEU A 82 -12.37 3.23 -5.12
CA LEU A 82 -12.68 1.83 -4.84
C LEU A 82 -12.46 1.42 -3.38
N LEU A 83 -11.59 2.10 -2.61
CA LEU A 83 -11.26 1.70 -1.23
C LEU A 83 -12.50 1.44 -0.35
N PRO A 84 -13.55 2.28 -0.34
CA PRO A 84 -14.77 2.03 0.41
C PRO A 84 -15.48 0.72 0.05
N HIS A 85 -15.34 0.27 -1.20
CA HIS A 85 -16.06 -0.88 -1.73
C HIS A 85 -15.50 -2.22 -1.27
N PHE A 86 -14.34 -2.23 -0.58
CA PHE A 86 -13.87 -3.40 0.17
C PHE A 86 -14.80 -3.79 1.34
N ALA A 87 -15.68 -2.88 1.77
CA ALA A 87 -16.71 -3.12 2.77
C ALA A 87 -18.08 -3.53 2.19
N MET A 88 -18.17 -3.79 0.88
CA MET A 88 -19.39 -4.23 0.21
C MET A 88 -19.78 -5.63 0.66
N ASP A 89 -21.03 -5.83 1.08
CA ASP A 89 -21.54 -7.13 1.56
C ASP A 89 -21.96 -8.06 0.40
N ASP A 90 -22.29 -7.52 -0.77
CA ASP A 90 -22.59 -8.32 -1.96
C ASP A 90 -21.27 -8.81 -2.60
N ALA A 91 -20.91 -10.05 -2.25
CA ALA A 91 -19.69 -10.69 -2.71
C ALA A 91 -19.56 -10.79 -4.24
N LYS A 92 -20.66 -11.07 -4.96
CA LYS A 92 -20.67 -11.20 -6.43
C LYS A 92 -20.50 -9.85 -7.12
N LEU A 93 -21.17 -8.83 -6.58
CA LEU A 93 -21.03 -7.47 -7.09
C LEU A 93 -19.63 -6.93 -6.82
N GLN A 94 -19.09 -7.16 -5.62
CA GLN A 94 -17.72 -6.77 -5.28
C GLN A 94 -16.69 -7.40 -6.24
N GLU A 95 -16.78 -8.72 -6.46
CA GLU A 95 -15.90 -9.46 -7.37
C GLU A 95 -15.94 -8.86 -8.79
N ALA A 96 -17.15 -8.62 -9.32
CA ALA A 96 -17.33 -8.02 -10.65
C ALA A 96 -16.77 -6.59 -10.73
N CYS A 97 -16.98 -5.77 -9.70
CA CYS A 97 -16.46 -4.41 -9.61
C CYS A 97 -14.94 -4.38 -9.53
N PHE A 98 -14.33 -5.26 -8.73
CA PHE A 98 -12.88 -5.31 -8.59
C PHE A 98 -12.21 -5.79 -9.88
N ARG A 99 -12.79 -6.76 -10.55
CA ARG A 99 -12.34 -7.17 -11.88
C ARG A 99 -12.41 -6.02 -12.89
N ALA A 100 -13.52 -5.27 -12.90
CA ALA A 100 -13.68 -4.09 -13.77
C ALA A 100 -12.65 -2.99 -13.48
N TYR A 101 -12.32 -2.77 -12.21
CA TYR A 101 -11.24 -1.87 -11.80
C TYR A 101 -9.89 -2.39 -12.29
N ASN A 102 -9.57 -3.68 -12.10
CA ASN A 102 -8.31 -4.26 -12.53
C ASN A 102 -8.12 -4.14 -14.05
N ASP A 103 -9.18 -4.35 -14.84
CA ASP A 103 -9.14 -4.16 -16.30
C ASP A 103 -8.79 -2.71 -16.66
N TRP A 104 -9.38 -1.73 -15.97
CA TRP A 104 -9.07 -0.33 -16.17
C TRP A 104 -7.63 0.03 -15.72
N LEU A 105 -7.19 -0.51 -14.58
CA LEU A 105 -5.85 -0.28 -14.05
C LEU A 105 -4.76 -0.86 -14.96
N ILE A 106 -5.00 -2.04 -15.54
CA ILE A 106 -4.10 -2.65 -16.52
C ILE A 106 -3.94 -1.72 -17.73
N ASP A 107 -5.07 -1.20 -18.30
CA ASP A 107 -5.02 -0.25 -19.41
C ASP A 107 -4.24 1.02 -19.03
N TYR A 108 -4.46 1.55 -17.84
CA TYR A 108 -3.77 2.73 -17.31
C TYR A 108 -2.25 2.50 -17.21
N CYS A 109 -1.82 1.38 -16.63
CA CYS A 109 -0.40 1.07 -16.41
C CYS A 109 0.36 0.72 -17.69
N GLN A 110 -0.34 0.23 -18.74
CA GLN A 110 0.28 -0.12 -20.03
C GLN A 110 0.96 1.06 -20.73
N VAL A 111 0.60 2.30 -20.40
CA VAL A 111 1.23 3.51 -20.98
C VAL A 111 2.72 3.60 -20.58
N ALA A 112 3.07 3.19 -19.37
CA ALA A 112 4.45 3.18 -18.89
C ALA A 112 4.66 2.06 -17.84
N PRO A 113 4.67 0.78 -18.24
CA PRO A 113 4.56 -0.37 -17.33
C PRO A 113 5.78 -0.56 -16.40
N LYS A 114 6.90 0.12 -16.67
CA LYS A 114 8.07 0.16 -15.77
C LYS A 114 8.02 1.32 -14.76
N ARG A 115 7.07 2.24 -14.91
CA ARG A 115 6.93 3.43 -14.06
C ARG A 115 5.60 3.47 -13.30
N LEU A 116 4.53 2.90 -13.87
CA LEU A 116 3.18 2.85 -13.31
C LEU A 116 2.91 1.41 -12.85
N ILE A 117 3.05 1.14 -11.56
CA ILE A 117 3.02 -0.20 -10.96
C ILE A 117 1.68 -0.40 -10.27
N GLY A 118 0.71 -0.96 -10.98
CA GLY A 118 -0.65 -1.13 -10.46
C GLY A 118 -0.78 -2.29 -9.46
N ILE A 119 -1.56 -2.10 -8.41
CA ILE A 119 -1.88 -3.13 -7.42
C ILE A 119 -3.31 -3.63 -7.65
N ALA A 120 -3.46 -4.94 -7.91
CA ALA A 120 -4.72 -5.57 -8.25
C ALA A 120 -5.68 -5.62 -7.06
N ALA A 121 -6.90 -5.12 -7.19
CA ALA A 121 -7.95 -5.31 -6.18
C ALA A 121 -8.53 -6.72 -6.26
N ILE A 122 -8.48 -7.48 -5.16
CA ILE A 122 -8.96 -8.86 -5.11
C ILE A 122 -10.07 -8.99 -4.07
N SER A 123 -11.25 -9.42 -4.51
CA SER A 123 -12.32 -9.84 -3.61
C SER A 123 -12.00 -11.22 -3.05
N VAL A 124 -11.93 -11.35 -1.74
CA VAL A 124 -11.58 -12.61 -1.07
C VAL A 124 -12.78 -13.29 -0.39
N TYR A 125 -14.00 -12.97 -0.80
CA TYR A 125 -15.18 -13.69 -0.38
C TYR A 125 -15.23 -15.11 -0.97
N ASN A 126 -14.95 -15.24 -2.27
CA ASN A 126 -14.81 -16.52 -2.95
C ASN A 126 -13.35 -16.76 -3.31
N ILE A 127 -12.69 -17.64 -2.57
CA ILE A 127 -11.25 -17.85 -2.69
C ILE A 127 -10.86 -18.50 -4.03
N ASP A 128 -11.69 -19.36 -4.61
CA ASP A 128 -11.37 -19.97 -5.89
C ASP A 128 -11.40 -18.93 -7.03
N GLU A 129 -12.33 -17.98 -7.00
CA GLU A 129 -12.36 -16.85 -7.95
C GLU A 129 -11.26 -15.82 -7.63
N ALA A 130 -10.95 -15.59 -6.35
CA ALA A 130 -9.85 -14.73 -5.93
C ALA A 130 -8.50 -15.21 -6.49
N VAL A 131 -8.23 -16.53 -6.44
CA VAL A 131 -7.00 -17.12 -6.99
C VAL A 131 -6.96 -16.94 -8.51
N LYS A 132 -8.04 -17.21 -9.22
CA LYS A 132 -8.11 -17.03 -10.68
C LYS A 132 -7.85 -15.57 -11.09
N GLU A 133 -8.44 -14.62 -10.35
CA GLU A 133 -8.23 -13.19 -10.62
C GLU A 133 -6.81 -12.75 -10.29
N LEU A 134 -6.23 -13.26 -9.19
CA LEU A 134 -4.83 -13.03 -8.83
C LEU A 134 -3.88 -13.50 -9.94
N GLU A 135 -4.06 -14.72 -10.44
CA GLU A 135 -3.28 -15.30 -11.55
C GLU A 135 -3.43 -14.47 -12.84
N ARG A 136 -4.66 -14.03 -13.14
CA ARG A 136 -4.95 -13.18 -14.30
C ARG A 136 -4.22 -11.84 -14.22
N CYS A 137 -4.27 -11.20 -13.07
CA CYS A 137 -3.60 -9.91 -12.83
C CYS A 137 -2.07 -10.05 -12.85
N ALA A 138 -1.52 -11.11 -12.27
CA ALA A 138 -0.09 -11.42 -12.35
C ALA A 138 0.37 -11.57 -13.82
N LYS A 139 -0.38 -12.33 -14.62
CA LYS A 139 -0.10 -12.51 -16.05
C LYS A 139 -0.21 -11.22 -16.86
N ALA A 140 -1.04 -10.28 -16.42
CA ALA A 140 -1.20 -8.94 -17.02
C ALA A 140 -0.12 -7.94 -16.58
N GLY A 141 0.78 -8.33 -15.64
CA GLY A 141 1.91 -7.52 -15.19
C GLY A 141 1.65 -6.69 -13.94
N LEU A 142 0.55 -6.94 -13.20
CA LEU A 142 0.33 -6.34 -11.88
C LEU A 142 1.07 -7.17 -10.82
N PRO A 143 2.08 -6.60 -10.10
CA PRO A 143 3.00 -7.39 -9.28
C PRO A 143 2.55 -7.60 -7.83
N GLY A 144 1.39 -7.10 -7.44
CA GLY A 144 0.85 -7.22 -6.08
C GLY A 144 -0.67 -7.16 -6.05
N SER A 145 -1.24 -7.50 -4.92
CA SER A 145 -2.69 -7.47 -4.70
C SER A 145 -3.04 -6.64 -3.47
N ILE A 146 -4.20 -5.99 -3.48
CA ILE A 146 -4.81 -5.36 -2.31
C ILE A 146 -6.08 -6.12 -1.95
N ILE A 147 -6.22 -6.44 -0.66
CA ILE A 147 -7.43 -7.01 -0.05
C ILE A 147 -7.88 -6.10 1.08
N TRP A 148 -8.96 -6.44 1.76
CA TRP A 148 -9.36 -5.70 2.97
C TRP A 148 -8.30 -5.74 4.07
N GLN A 149 -8.06 -4.62 4.74
CA GLN A 149 -7.22 -4.54 5.94
C GLN A 149 -7.97 -5.08 7.17
N ALA A 150 -9.25 -4.73 7.28
CA ALA A 150 -10.14 -5.25 8.31
C ALA A 150 -11.06 -6.32 7.69
N PRO A 151 -10.82 -7.61 7.95
CA PRO A 151 -11.59 -8.69 7.33
C PRO A 151 -13.04 -8.68 7.78
N HIS A 152 -13.91 -9.35 6.99
CA HIS A 152 -15.29 -9.62 7.43
C HIS A 152 -15.25 -10.40 8.75
N PRO A 153 -16.12 -10.10 9.74
CA PRO A 153 -16.12 -10.77 11.05
C PRO A 153 -16.19 -12.30 10.98
N ASP A 154 -16.92 -12.84 9.99
CA ASP A 154 -17.05 -14.28 9.78
C ASP A 154 -15.87 -14.90 9.02
N LEU A 155 -14.96 -14.08 8.52
CA LEU A 155 -13.81 -14.48 7.71
C LEU A 155 -12.51 -13.86 8.26
N PRO A 156 -12.13 -14.13 9.53
CA PRO A 156 -10.88 -13.60 10.10
C PRO A 156 -9.66 -14.17 9.35
N PHE A 157 -8.55 -13.44 9.32
CA PHE A 157 -7.36 -13.80 8.54
C PHE A 157 -6.73 -15.15 8.92
N HIS A 158 -6.95 -15.60 10.13
CA HIS A 158 -6.47 -16.91 10.59
C HIS A 158 -7.35 -18.09 10.12
N SER A 159 -8.51 -17.82 9.52
CA SER A 159 -9.40 -18.85 8.99
C SER A 159 -8.74 -19.64 7.87
N GLU A 160 -9.03 -20.95 7.79
CA GLU A 160 -8.61 -21.81 6.69
C GLU A 160 -9.16 -21.37 5.33
N HIS A 161 -10.18 -20.53 5.33
CA HIS A 161 -10.77 -19.90 4.15
C HIS A 161 -9.70 -19.33 3.20
N TYR A 162 -8.68 -18.65 3.75
CA TYR A 162 -7.64 -17.99 2.96
C TYR A 162 -6.50 -18.91 2.51
N ASN A 163 -6.44 -20.16 2.95
CA ASN A 163 -5.23 -20.99 2.74
C ASN A 163 -4.82 -21.09 1.27
N LYS A 164 -5.77 -21.27 0.35
CA LYS A 164 -5.48 -21.32 -1.09
C LYS A 164 -4.97 -19.98 -1.63
N PHE A 165 -5.54 -18.86 -1.13
CA PHE A 165 -5.13 -17.53 -1.55
C PHE A 165 -3.72 -17.18 -1.05
N TRP A 166 -3.41 -17.52 0.22
CA TRP A 166 -2.06 -17.35 0.76
C TRP A 166 -1.03 -18.17 -0.02
N ALA A 167 -1.34 -19.41 -0.34
CA ALA A 167 -0.46 -20.26 -1.16
C ALA A 167 -0.24 -19.66 -2.54
N ALA A 168 -1.31 -19.28 -3.25
CA ALA A 168 -1.21 -18.68 -4.58
C ALA A 168 -0.42 -17.36 -4.58
N SER A 169 -0.66 -16.47 -3.59
CA SER A 169 0.07 -15.21 -3.46
C SER A 169 1.57 -15.45 -3.24
N GLN A 170 1.92 -16.45 -2.41
CA GLN A 170 3.30 -16.86 -2.17
C GLN A 170 3.96 -17.42 -3.44
N ASP A 171 3.28 -18.32 -4.16
CA ASP A 171 3.81 -19.03 -5.32
C ASP A 171 3.98 -18.09 -6.53
N LEU A 172 3.07 -17.12 -6.69
CA LEU A 172 3.14 -16.05 -7.71
C LEU A 172 4.10 -14.93 -7.33
N ASN A 173 4.68 -14.95 -6.11
CA ASN A 173 5.50 -13.87 -5.60
C ASN A 173 4.77 -12.51 -5.56
N MET A 174 3.46 -12.50 -5.38
CA MET A 174 2.61 -11.30 -5.29
C MET A 174 2.39 -10.90 -3.83
N PRO A 175 3.00 -9.81 -3.34
CA PRO A 175 2.72 -9.27 -2.01
C PRO A 175 1.25 -8.92 -1.84
N VAL A 176 0.72 -9.17 -0.64
CA VAL A 176 -0.64 -8.83 -0.25
C VAL A 176 -0.62 -7.50 0.49
N ASN A 177 -1.29 -6.50 -0.03
CA ASN A 177 -1.32 -5.16 0.50
C ASN A 177 -2.58 -4.97 1.37
N LEU A 178 -2.38 -4.48 2.59
CA LEU A 178 -3.41 -4.10 3.54
C LEU A 178 -3.40 -2.57 3.65
N HIS A 179 -4.34 -1.95 2.95
CA HIS A 179 -4.44 -0.49 2.87
C HIS A 179 -5.46 0.03 3.87
N ILE A 180 -5.13 1.13 4.55
CA ILE A 180 -6.10 1.84 5.40
C ILE A 180 -7.43 2.04 4.68
N LEU A 181 -8.54 2.10 5.40
CA LEU A 181 -9.89 2.32 4.88
C LEU A 181 -10.46 1.17 4.03
N THR A 182 -9.90 -0.03 4.08
CA THR A 182 -10.44 -1.20 3.38
C THR A 182 -11.06 -2.22 4.33
N GLY A 183 -12.25 -2.74 3.95
CA GLY A 183 -12.93 -3.85 4.63
C GLY A 183 -13.96 -3.44 5.67
N HIS A 184 -14.16 -4.29 6.69
CA HIS A 184 -15.30 -4.27 7.61
C HIS A 184 -14.95 -3.70 9.00
N GLY A 185 -13.95 -2.83 9.06
CA GLY A 185 -13.51 -2.23 10.30
C GLY A 185 -14.32 -1.01 10.75
N TYR A 186 -13.76 -0.31 11.71
CA TYR A 186 -14.35 0.90 12.31
C TYR A 186 -14.76 1.96 11.29
N HIS A 187 -14.04 2.08 10.17
CA HIS A 187 -14.37 3.02 9.12
C HIS A 187 -15.68 2.70 8.38
N LYS A 188 -16.09 1.42 8.27
CA LYS A 188 -17.38 1.03 7.67
C LYS A 188 -18.54 1.73 8.40
N GLU A 189 -18.48 1.79 9.70
CA GLU A 189 -19.51 2.43 10.52
C GLU A 189 -19.40 3.95 10.57
N THR A 190 -18.17 4.48 10.57
CA THR A 190 -17.92 5.90 10.83
C THR A 190 -17.74 6.72 9.57
N VAL A 191 -17.16 6.16 8.51
CA VAL A 191 -16.89 6.87 7.25
C VAL A 191 -18.07 6.81 6.30
N PHE A 192 -18.67 5.63 6.16
CA PHE A 192 -19.68 5.36 5.15
C PHE A 192 -21.12 5.27 5.70
N GLY A 193 -21.30 5.06 7.01
CA GLY A 193 -22.62 4.76 7.58
C GLY A 193 -23.31 5.90 8.31
N LYS A 194 -22.60 6.87 8.86
CA LYS A 194 -23.15 7.94 9.71
C LYS A 194 -22.50 9.28 9.43
N LYS A 195 -23.28 10.38 9.56
CA LYS A 195 -22.76 11.73 9.54
C LYS A 195 -21.69 11.86 10.64
N ARG A 196 -20.43 12.07 10.27
CA ARG A 196 -19.34 12.31 11.22
C ARG A 196 -19.59 13.61 11.96
N THR A 197 -19.54 13.57 13.28
CA THR A 197 -19.28 14.79 14.07
C THR A 197 -17.80 15.14 13.94
N GLY A 198 -17.45 16.44 14.10
CA GLY A 198 -16.05 16.88 13.95
C GLY A 198 -15.04 16.04 14.76
N VAL A 199 -15.38 15.70 16.03
CA VAL A 199 -14.52 14.91 16.93
C VAL A 199 -14.36 13.46 16.44
N GLU A 200 -15.43 12.82 15.97
CA GLU A 200 -15.37 11.44 15.45
C GLU A 200 -14.53 11.35 14.16
N SER A 201 -14.46 12.41 13.38
CA SER A 201 -13.54 12.46 12.24
C SER A 201 -12.08 12.36 12.66
N TYR A 202 -11.68 13.07 13.72
CA TYR A 202 -10.32 12.98 14.26
C TYR A 202 -10.03 11.59 14.83
N ARG A 203 -10.95 11.05 15.62
CA ARG A 203 -10.82 9.69 16.17
C ARG A 203 -10.64 8.65 15.06
N GLY A 204 -11.48 8.71 14.01
CA GLY A 204 -11.38 7.82 12.85
C GLY A 204 -10.01 7.93 12.18
N SER A 205 -9.57 9.14 11.86
CA SER A 205 -8.31 9.35 11.15
C SER A 205 -7.08 8.88 11.94
N VAL A 206 -7.09 8.97 13.28
CA VAL A 206 -5.95 8.55 14.12
C VAL A 206 -6.01 7.05 14.43
N ASN A 207 -7.17 6.57 14.91
CA ASN A 207 -7.26 5.20 15.42
C ASN A 207 -7.25 4.13 14.31
N LEU A 208 -7.78 4.44 13.13
CA LEU A 208 -7.78 3.50 12.00
C LEU A 208 -6.39 3.05 11.60
N LYS A 209 -5.43 3.97 11.62
CA LYS A 209 -4.03 3.70 11.25
C LYS A 209 -3.32 2.73 12.20
N LEU A 210 -3.84 2.52 13.40
CA LEU A 210 -3.19 1.69 14.41
C LEU A 210 -4.00 0.44 14.76
N MET A 211 -5.30 0.60 15.04
CA MET A 211 -6.08 -0.49 15.62
C MET A 211 -6.36 -1.63 14.64
N GLU A 212 -6.73 -1.33 13.41
CA GLU A 212 -7.08 -2.35 12.43
C GLU A 212 -5.85 -3.12 11.95
N ILE A 213 -4.77 -2.40 11.60
CA ILE A 213 -3.55 -3.03 11.08
C ILE A 213 -2.82 -3.85 12.14
N THR A 214 -2.80 -3.40 13.40
CA THR A 214 -2.19 -4.18 14.49
C THR A 214 -2.96 -5.46 14.74
N ASN A 215 -4.31 -5.44 14.70
CA ASN A 215 -5.13 -6.64 14.81
C ASN A 215 -4.90 -7.59 13.63
N ALA A 216 -4.83 -7.09 12.40
CA ALA A 216 -4.55 -7.89 11.22
C ALA A 216 -3.21 -8.64 11.34
N PHE A 217 -2.13 -7.94 11.69
CA PHE A 217 -0.83 -8.59 11.88
C PHE A 217 -0.75 -9.47 13.11
N PHE A 218 -1.47 -9.15 14.18
CA PHE A 218 -1.60 -10.06 15.30
C PHE A 218 -2.19 -11.40 14.85
N GLU A 219 -3.29 -11.39 14.10
CA GLU A 219 -3.89 -12.63 13.59
C GLU A 219 -2.93 -13.39 12.66
N LEU A 220 -2.33 -12.71 11.69
CA LEU A 220 -1.42 -13.34 10.72
C LEU A 220 -0.19 -13.97 11.39
N ILE A 221 0.32 -13.38 12.46
CA ILE A 221 1.49 -13.88 13.19
C ILE A 221 1.07 -14.93 14.20
N PHE A 222 0.26 -14.57 15.19
CA PHE A 222 0.02 -15.43 16.38
C PHE A 222 -0.82 -16.67 16.07
N TYR A 223 -1.62 -16.67 15.00
CA TYR A 223 -2.29 -17.88 14.51
C TYR A 223 -1.46 -18.65 13.48
N GLY A 224 -0.20 -18.28 13.27
CA GLY A 224 0.77 -19.03 12.49
C GLY A 224 0.58 -18.98 10.98
N VAL A 225 -0.10 -17.97 10.43
CA VAL A 225 -0.20 -17.79 8.96
C VAL A 225 1.18 -17.55 8.37
N LEU A 226 1.96 -16.62 8.94
CA LEU A 226 3.32 -16.33 8.48
C LEU A 226 4.32 -17.49 8.71
N GLU A 227 4.04 -18.38 9.67
CA GLU A 227 4.81 -19.62 9.87
C GLU A 227 4.54 -20.60 8.73
N ARG A 228 3.26 -20.83 8.38
CA ARG A 228 2.85 -21.78 7.34
C ARG A 228 3.23 -21.35 5.93
N TYR A 229 3.26 -20.04 5.68
CA TYR A 229 3.58 -19.46 4.36
C TYR A 229 4.83 -18.57 4.42
N PRO A 230 6.03 -19.17 4.52
CA PRO A 230 7.26 -18.43 4.86
C PRO A 230 7.77 -17.47 3.79
N LYS A 231 7.27 -17.56 2.55
CA LYS A 231 7.60 -16.65 1.45
C LYS A 231 6.48 -15.63 1.17
N LEU A 232 5.31 -15.78 1.81
CA LEU A 232 4.22 -14.83 1.69
C LEU A 232 4.64 -13.48 2.28
N ARG A 233 4.38 -12.39 1.57
CA ARG A 233 4.73 -11.03 1.99
C ARG A 233 3.49 -10.18 2.08
N PHE A 234 3.46 -9.34 3.10
CA PHE A 234 2.42 -8.35 3.34
C PHE A 234 2.98 -6.94 3.30
N VAL A 235 2.14 -5.98 2.94
CA VAL A 235 2.46 -4.55 2.99
C VAL A 235 1.42 -3.86 3.85
N SER A 236 1.88 -3.13 4.87
CA SER A 236 1.09 -2.16 5.62
C SER A 236 1.11 -0.84 4.87
N VAL A 237 -0.03 -0.46 4.27
CA VAL A 237 -0.09 0.70 3.37
C VAL A 237 -0.84 1.86 4.02
N GLU A 238 -0.23 3.05 4.01
CA GLU A 238 -0.74 4.31 4.59
C GLU A 238 -1.04 4.25 6.11
N ASN A 239 -0.50 3.26 6.82
CA ASN A 239 -0.65 3.15 8.28
C ASN A 239 0.51 3.77 9.05
N GLU A 240 1.48 4.37 8.38
CA GLU A 240 2.76 4.80 8.92
C GLU A 240 3.55 3.64 9.57
N ILE A 241 4.72 3.88 10.13
CA ILE A 241 5.60 2.82 10.62
C ILE A 241 6.20 3.09 12.00
N GLY A 242 6.11 4.31 12.52
CA GLY A 242 6.70 4.69 13.80
C GLY A 242 6.15 3.93 15.02
N TRP A 243 4.96 3.35 14.90
CA TRP A 243 4.35 2.49 15.93
C TRP A 243 4.91 1.06 15.93
N MET A 244 5.43 0.57 14.80
CA MET A 244 5.81 -0.83 14.60
C MET A 244 6.87 -1.32 15.58
N PRO A 245 8.00 -0.61 15.80
CA PRO A 245 9.04 -1.09 16.73
C PRO A 245 8.52 -1.31 18.15
N PHE A 246 7.65 -0.42 18.65
CA PHE A 246 7.04 -0.55 19.96
C PHE A 246 6.16 -1.80 20.04
N MET A 247 5.29 -2.03 19.05
CA MET A 247 4.39 -3.18 19.03
C MET A 247 5.15 -4.50 18.92
N LEU A 248 6.18 -4.55 18.09
CA LEU A 248 7.04 -5.75 17.95
C LEU A 248 7.72 -6.09 19.28
N GLN A 249 8.26 -5.09 19.98
CA GLN A 249 8.83 -5.29 21.31
C GLN A 249 7.80 -5.84 22.30
N GLN A 250 6.57 -5.33 22.30
CA GLN A 250 5.51 -5.80 23.20
C GLN A 250 5.07 -7.23 22.84
N TRP A 251 4.91 -7.55 21.55
CA TRP A 251 4.54 -8.89 21.10
C TRP A 251 5.62 -9.93 21.47
N ASP A 252 6.89 -9.63 21.29
CA ASP A 252 7.99 -10.50 21.70
C ASP A 252 8.02 -10.71 23.22
N TYR A 253 7.83 -9.63 23.99
CA TYR A 253 7.80 -9.70 25.45
C TYR A 253 6.68 -10.62 25.95
N TYR A 254 5.46 -10.43 25.47
CA TYR A 254 4.31 -11.23 25.91
C TYR A 254 4.35 -12.67 25.36
N TYR A 255 4.83 -12.87 24.14
CA TYR A 255 5.09 -14.20 23.60
C TYR A 255 6.04 -14.97 24.50
N ASN A 256 7.21 -14.41 24.84
CA ASN A 256 8.20 -15.05 25.67
C ASN A 256 7.72 -15.29 27.11
N ARG A 257 6.84 -14.42 27.62
CA ARG A 257 6.24 -14.57 28.94
C ARG A 257 5.22 -15.71 29.01
N PHE A 258 4.44 -15.92 27.96
CA PHE A 258 3.27 -16.82 28.02
C PHE A 258 3.43 -18.11 27.19
N LYS A 259 4.41 -18.22 26.29
CA LYS A 259 4.58 -19.40 25.41
C LYS A 259 4.73 -20.74 26.16
N GLY A 260 5.19 -20.72 27.40
CA GLY A 260 5.30 -21.93 28.23
C GLY A 260 3.96 -22.43 28.80
N VAL A 261 2.93 -21.58 28.83
CA VAL A 261 1.60 -21.89 29.38
C VAL A 261 0.55 -22.02 28.27
N ASN A 262 0.57 -21.08 27.32
CA ASN A 262 -0.36 -21.03 26.17
C ASN A 262 0.44 -20.81 24.89
N PRO A 263 1.09 -21.84 24.32
CA PRO A 263 1.91 -21.68 23.14
C PRO A 263 1.05 -21.39 21.90
N PRO A 264 1.28 -20.26 21.20
CA PRO A 264 0.69 -20.07 19.88
C PRO A 264 1.42 -20.97 18.87
N PRO A 265 0.82 -21.26 17.69
CA PRO A 265 1.40 -22.14 16.67
C PRO A 265 2.53 -21.46 15.89
N ILE A 266 3.50 -20.89 16.58
CA ILE A 266 4.71 -20.26 16.01
C ILE A 266 5.96 -20.70 16.78
N THR A 267 7.08 -20.80 16.06
CA THR A 267 8.35 -21.31 16.61
C THR A 267 9.37 -20.21 16.92
N LYS A 268 9.12 -18.99 16.45
CA LYS A 268 10.01 -17.84 16.58
C LYS A 268 9.31 -16.66 17.26
N ASN A 269 10.08 -15.66 17.62
CA ASN A 269 9.50 -14.41 18.11
C ASN A 269 8.63 -13.73 17.03
N PRO A 270 7.51 -13.09 17.40
CA PRO A 270 6.67 -12.32 16.47
C PRO A 270 7.43 -11.34 15.58
N SER A 271 8.42 -10.63 16.13
CA SER A 271 9.26 -9.69 15.37
C SER A 271 10.05 -10.36 14.25
N GLU A 272 10.47 -11.61 14.39
CA GLU A 272 11.22 -12.33 13.35
C GLU A 272 10.34 -12.61 12.13
N PHE A 273 9.05 -12.96 12.33
CA PHE A 273 8.10 -13.12 11.24
C PHE A 273 7.82 -11.78 10.56
N PHE A 274 7.56 -10.75 11.37
CA PHE A 274 7.27 -9.42 10.85
C PHE A 274 8.43 -8.90 9.99
N ASN A 275 9.64 -8.86 10.53
CA ASN A 275 10.81 -8.34 9.83
C ASN A 275 11.14 -9.11 8.54
N ARG A 276 10.78 -10.40 8.46
CA ARG A 276 11.01 -11.22 7.26
C ARG A 276 9.95 -11.01 6.17
N GLN A 277 8.68 -10.78 6.54
CA GLN A 277 7.54 -10.92 5.63
C GLN A 277 6.67 -9.67 5.53
N VAL A 278 6.85 -8.67 6.40
CA VAL A 278 6.03 -7.46 6.40
C VAL A 278 6.84 -6.25 5.99
N TYR A 279 6.28 -5.49 5.07
CA TYR A 279 6.78 -4.19 4.62
C TYR A 279 5.82 -3.10 5.08
N GLY A 280 6.32 -1.87 5.24
CA GLY A 280 5.48 -0.72 5.62
C GLY A 280 5.76 0.49 4.75
N THR A 281 4.70 1.17 4.30
CA THR A 281 4.82 2.47 3.63
C THR A 281 4.72 3.61 4.65
N PHE A 282 5.43 4.70 4.39
CA PHE A 282 5.39 5.91 5.21
C PHE A 282 5.66 7.15 4.36
N PHE A 283 5.11 8.31 4.74
CA PHE A 283 5.38 9.57 4.03
C PHE A 283 5.57 10.79 4.94
N ARG A 284 4.97 10.84 6.11
CA ARG A 284 5.09 11.94 7.08
C ARG A 284 5.34 11.46 8.51
N ASP A 285 6.09 10.39 8.65
CA ASP A 285 6.35 9.73 9.94
C ASP A 285 7.71 10.18 10.50
N THR A 286 7.72 11.29 11.22
CA THR A 286 8.93 11.84 11.85
C THR A 286 9.52 10.86 12.89
N VAL A 287 8.66 10.09 13.59
CA VAL A 287 9.11 9.10 14.58
C VAL A 287 9.90 7.98 13.91
N ALA A 288 9.46 7.55 12.73
CA ALA A 288 10.16 6.54 11.95
C ALA A 288 11.58 6.95 11.59
N GLY A 289 11.80 8.21 11.23
CA GLY A 289 13.12 8.74 10.92
C GLY A 289 14.15 8.47 12.01
N HIS A 290 13.73 8.55 13.27
CA HIS A 290 14.60 8.28 14.43
C HIS A 290 14.84 6.79 14.72
N SER A 291 14.06 5.88 14.12
CA SER A 291 14.18 4.44 14.37
C SER A 291 15.04 3.71 13.32
N PHE A 292 15.33 4.30 12.17
CA PHE A 292 16.05 3.63 11.08
C PHE A 292 17.52 3.30 11.37
N GLU A 293 18.12 3.80 12.44
CA GLU A 293 19.46 3.36 12.88
C GLU A 293 19.44 1.90 13.35
N TRP A 294 18.33 1.41 13.85
CA TRP A 294 18.23 0.11 14.49
C TRP A 294 17.06 -0.76 13.99
N TRP A 295 16.09 -0.21 13.27
CA TRP A 295 14.94 -0.97 12.77
C TRP A 295 14.42 -0.44 11.42
N GLY A 296 13.88 -1.32 10.60
CA GLY A 296 13.06 -0.96 9.43
C GLY A 296 13.82 -0.64 8.15
N GLN A 297 15.16 -0.64 8.14
CA GLN A 297 15.95 -0.26 6.98
C GLN A 297 15.70 -1.11 5.72
N ASP A 298 15.33 -2.39 5.89
CA ASP A 298 15.20 -3.35 4.80
C ASP A 298 13.76 -3.62 4.36
N ASN A 299 12.77 -3.15 5.14
CA ASN A 299 11.36 -3.43 4.89
C ASN A 299 10.43 -2.21 5.01
N CYS A 300 10.97 -1.01 5.25
CA CYS A 300 10.20 0.22 5.14
C CYS A 300 10.42 0.89 3.80
N MET A 301 9.39 1.58 3.29
CA MET A 301 9.37 2.16 1.95
C MET A 301 8.70 3.53 2.00
N TRP A 302 9.41 4.55 1.52
CA TRP A 302 8.89 5.90 1.42
C TRP A 302 7.80 5.99 0.33
N SER A 303 6.84 6.91 0.53
CA SER A 303 5.76 7.20 -0.41
C SER A 303 5.42 8.68 -0.44
N ASN A 304 4.66 9.13 -1.46
CA ASN A 304 4.20 10.51 -1.57
C ASN A 304 2.69 10.69 -1.41
N ASP A 305 1.93 9.60 -1.44
CA ASP A 305 0.45 9.60 -1.34
C ASP A 305 -0.25 10.52 -2.36
N TYR A 306 0.34 10.70 -3.55
CA TYR A 306 -0.25 11.50 -4.62
C TYR A 306 -1.50 10.80 -5.21
N PRO A 307 -2.63 11.47 -5.51
CA PRO A 307 -2.87 12.91 -5.48
C PRO A 307 -3.68 13.39 -4.26
N HIS A 308 -3.61 12.71 -3.14
CA HIS A 308 -4.37 13.06 -1.95
C HIS A 308 -3.94 14.42 -1.37
N GLY A 309 -4.84 15.08 -0.62
CA GLY A 309 -4.60 16.43 -0.07
C GLY A 309 -3.48 16.52 0.97
N ASN A 310 -3.05 15.38 1.53
CA ASN A 310 -1.92 15.24 2.44
C ASN A 310 -0.61 14.80 1.76
N SER A 311 -0.61 14.64 0.43
CA SER A 311 0.56 14.28 -0.37
C SER A 311 1.77 15.20 -0.13
N THR A 312 2.97 14.65 -0.38
CA THR A 312 4.21 15.44 -0.41
C THR A 312 4.46 16.10 -1.78
N TRP A 313 3.68 15.74 -2.81
CA TRP A 313 3.74 16.35 -4.14
C TRP A 313 3.43 17.85 -4.10
N PRO A 314 4.07 18.73 -4.87
CA PRO A 314 5.18 18.49 -5.81
C PRO A 314 6.57 18.71 -5.19
N GLU A 315 6.72 18.57 -3.87
CA GLU A 315 7.95 18.85 -3.13
C GLU A 315 8.51 17.61 -2.43
N SER A 316 8.28 16.40 -2.97
CA SER A 316 8.64 15.13 -2.33
C SER A 316 10.10 15.06 -1.89
N LYS A 317 11.02 15.53 -2.74
CA LYS A 317 12.44 15.58 -2.38
C LYS A 317 12.73 16.42 -1.13
N LYS A 318 12.03 17.53 -0.93
CA LYS A 318 12.17 18.37 0.26
C LYS A 318 11.77 17.66 1.54
N TYR A 319 10.67 16.87 1.49
CA TYR A 319 10.24 16.05 2.62
C TYR A 319 11.21 14.90 2.89
N ILE A 320 11.69 14.22 1.86
CA ILE A 320 12.73 13.19 1.98
C ILE A 320 14.01 13.76 2.60
N ASP A 321 14.47 14.92 2.13
CA ASP A 321 15.67 15.56 2.66
C ASP A 321 15.49 16.00 4.12
N ARG A 322 14.29 16.46 4.51
CA ARG A 322 13.97 16.81 5.89
C ARG A 322 13.98 15.59 6.82
N ASP A 323 13.35 14.48 6.40
CA ASP A 323 13.06 13.34 7.29
C ASP A 323 14.15 12.25 7.22
N LEU A 324 14.87 12.16 6.08
CA LEU A 324 15.85 11.11 5.81
C LEU A 324 17.24 11.68 5.43
N GLY A 325 17.44 12.99 5.53
CA GLY A 325 18.68 13.66 5.10
C GLY A 325 19.90 13.30 5.92
N ASP A 326 19.72 13.03 7.21
CA ASP A 326 20.79 12.67 8.15
C ASP A 326 21.15 11.17 8.13
N LEU A 327 20.36 10.33 7.41
CA LEU A 327 20.62 8.91 7.32
C LEU A 327 21.82 8.59 6.41
N PRO A 328 22.53 7.48 6.66
CA PRO A 328 23.52 6.96 5.72
C PRO A 328 22.93 6.79 4.31
N ALA A 329 23.69 7.14 3.27
CA ALA A 329 23.21 7.16 1.90
C ALA A 329 22.66 5.80 1.40
N ASP A 330 23.24 4.70 1.86
CA ASP A 330 22.79 3.35 1.56
C ASP A 330 21.44 3.02 2.22
N VAL A 331 21.22 3.47 3.47
CA VAL A 331 19.93 3.33 4.18
C VAL A 331 18.86 4.17 3.47
N ARG A 332 19.15 5.44 3.20
CA ARG A 332 18.22 6.31 2.46
C ARG A 332 17.84 5.69 1.11
N LYS A 333 18.81 5.19 0.33
CA LYS A 333 18.56 4.52 -0.94
C LYS A 333 17.63 3.29 -0.79
N LYS A 334 17.77 2.52 0.29
CA LYS A 334 16.86 1.41 0.58
C LYS A 334 15.43 1.90 0.73
N LEU A 335 15.22 2.93 1.54
CA LEU A 335 13.90 3.45 1.88
C LEU A 335 13.17 4.10 0.69
N VAL A 336 13.88 4.84 -0.16
CA VAL A 336 13.26 5.59 -1.27
C VAL A 336 13.29 4.85 -2.62
N CYS A 337 13.93 3.68 -2.70
CA CYS A 337 14.10 3.00 -3.98
C CYS A 337 14.19 1.48 -3.87
N THR A 338 15.26 0.92 -3.23
CA THR A 338 15.59 -0.48 -3.46
C THR A 338 14.68 -1.45 -2.72
N ASN A 339 14.05 -1.06 -1.60
CA ASN A 339 13.10 -1.92 -0.89
C ASN A 339 11.83 -2.16 -1.71
N VAL A 340 11.25 -1.11 -2.28
CA VAL A 340 10.05 -1.23 -3.12
C VAL A 340 10.36 -1.98 -4.42
N ALA A 341 11.52 -1.69 -5.05
CA ALA A 341 11.93 -2.39 -6.25
C ALA A 341 12.12 -3.90 -6.00
N ARG A 342 12.75 -4.28 -4.89
CA ARG A 342 12.93 -5.68 -4.48
C ARG A 342 11.60 -6.36 -4.17
N LEU A 343 10.68 -5.66 -3.49
CA LEU A 343 9.40 -6.22 -3.09
C LEU A 343 8.54 -6.64 -4.28
N TYR A 344 8.47 -5.78 -5.30
CA TYR A 344 7.64 -5.98 -6.48
C TYR A 344 8.41 -6.48 -7.71
N ASP A 345 9.67 -6.94 -7.53
CA ASP A 345 10.55 -7.44 -8.60
C ASP A 345 10.66 -6.45 -9.78
N MET A 346 10.82 -5.15 -9.45
CA MET A 346 10.89 -4.08 -10.44
C MET A 346 12.32 -3.89 -10.94
N GLU A 347 12.47 -3.63 -12.23
CA GLU A 347 13.67 -3.03 -12.76
C GLU A 347 13.78 -1.58 -12.21
N ILE A 348 14.91 -1.24 -11.59
CA ILE A 348 15.12 0.12 -11.07
C ILE A 348 15.21 1.10 -12.25
N PRO A 349 14.31 2.08 -12.37
CA PRO A 349 14.34 3.04 -13.46
C PRO A 349 15.61 3.91 -13.44
N GLN A 350 15.91 4.57 -14.57
CA GLN A 350 16.95 5.59 -14.56
C GLN A 350 16.49 6.81 -13.75
N PRO A 351 17.41 7.50 -13.05
CA PRO A 351 17.09 8.73 -12.35
C PRO A 351 16.61 9.82 -13.34
N LEU A 352 15.61 10.58 -12.93
CA LEU A 352 15.11 11.71 -13.72
C LEU A 352 16.05 12.92 -13.54
N GLN A 353 16.38 13.57 -14.67
CA GLN A 353 17.03 14.88 -14.66
C GLN A 353 15.96 15.95 -14.42
N THR A 354 15.95 16.58 -13.26
CA THR A 354 15.04 17.69 -13.02
C THR A 354 15.42 18.91 -13.86
N ALA A 355 14.41 19.62 -14.40
CA ALA A 355 14.60 20.77 -15.29
C ALA A 355 15.46 21.91 -14.69
N SER A 356 15.52 22.03 -13.36
CA SER A 356 16.37 23.00 -12.66
C SER A 356 17.88 22.71 -12.78
N GLN A 357 18.27 21.51 -13.17
CA GLN A 357 19.68 21.10 -13.27
C GLN A 357 20.20 21.16 -14.71
N SER A 358 19.32 21.19 -15.72
CA SER A 358 19.71 21.43 -17.13
C SER A 358 20.17 22.86 -17.36
N ALA A 359 19.82 23.82 -16.53
CA ALA A 359 20.20 25.22 -16.65
C ALA A 359 21.63 25.51 -16.08
N ALA A 360 22.25 24.56 -15.39
CA ALA A 360 23.58 24.75 -14.79
C ALA A 360 24.74 24.21 -15.65
N ILE A 361 24.48 23.64 -16.83
CA ILE A 361 25.46 23.02 -17.72
C ILE A 361 25.68 23.84 -19.02
N HIS A 362 25.05 25.04 -19.13
CA HIS A 362 25.29 25.96 -20.28
C HIS A 362 25.90 27.27 -19.83
#